data_6eaadfdf1d1c8908a2131f9f6ecbf0d5
#
_entry.id   6eaadfdf1d1c8908a2131f9f6ecbf0d5
#
_cell.length_a   1.000
_cell.length_b   1.000
_cell.length_c   1.000
_cell.angle_alpha   90.00
_cell.angle_beta   90.00
_cell.angle_gamma   90.00
#
_symmetry.space_group_name_H-M   'P 1'
#
loop_
_entity.id
_entity.type
_entity.pdbx_description
1 polymer ?
#
loop_
_entity_poly.entity_id
_entity_poly.type
_entity_poly.pdbx_seq_one_letter_code
_entity_poly.pdbx_strand_id
1 'polypeptide(L)'
;MHVEWQGDHRLLEDGVKQDFERELTRLGLDPSKFLVEVRREPDLPRADGLHAVRYDVYITDLEHPDRDTWKLHGGHGENWIAQFDKIRRR
;
A
#
# COMPACT_ATOMS: atom_id res chain seq x y z
N MET A 1 -6.33 -4.00 16.23
CA MET A 1 -4.93 -3.86 15.86
C MET A 1 -4.82 -3.23 14.49
N HIS A 2 -3.87 -2.33 14.31
CA HIS A 2 -3.76 -1.56 13.09
C HIS A 2 -2.35 -1.60 12.51
N VAL A 3 -2.28 -1.53 11.18
CA VAL A 3 -1.03 -1.33 10.46
C VAL A 3 -0.45 0.04 10.87
N GLU A 4 0.87 0.15 10.91
CA GLU A 4 1.53 1.43 11.08
C GLU A 4 1.58 2.14 9.72
N TRP A 5 0.78 3.20 9.58
CA TRP A 5 0.68 3.97 8.34
C TRP A 5 1.60 5.19 8.39
N GLN A 6 2.45 5.34 7.37
CA GLN A 6 3.41 6.44 7.30
C GLN A 6 3.41 7.11 5.92
N GLY A 7 4.10 8.25 5.84
CA GLY A 7 4.23 9.01 4.61
C GLY A 7 2.91 9.66 4.20
N ASP A 8 2.63 9.62 2.92
CA ASP A 8 1.43 10.24 2.33
C ASP A 8 0.19 9.36 2.45
N HIS A 9 0.05 8.63 3.56
CA HIS A 9 -1.04 7.67 3.75
C HIS A 9 -2.43 8.32 3.69
N ARG A 10 -2.51 9.66 3.77
CA ARG A 10 -3.78 10.39 3.61
C ARG A 10 -4.34 10.30 2.20
N LEU A 11 -3.51 9.91 1.22
CA LEU A 11 -3.97 9.65 -0.14
C LEU A 11 -4.89 8.43 -0.19
N LEU A 12 -4.78 7.55 0.80
CA LEU A 12 -5.63 6.36 0.89
C LEU A 12 -6.93 6.72 1.59
N GLU A 13 -8.04 6.29 1.00
CA GLU A 13 -9.33 6.40 1.66
C GLU A 13 -9.38 5.48 2.87
N ASP A 14 -10.16 5.84 3.89
CA ASP A 14 -10.28 5.03 5.11
C ASP A 14 -10.73 3.60 4.80
N GLY A 15 -11.64 3.44 3.84
CA GLY A 15 -12.10 2.12 3.42
C GLY A 15 -10.98 1.25 2.88
N VAL A 16 -10.02 1.86 2.15
CA VAL A 16 -8.87 1.14 1.60
C VAL A 16 -7.96 0.62 2.72
N LYS A 17 -7.70 1.45 3.72
CA LYS A 17 -6.90 1.05 4.88
C LYS A 17 -7.53 -0.12 5.62
N GLN A 18 -8.84 -0.04 5.87
CA GLN A 18 -9.57 -1.11 6.52
C GLN A 18 -9.57 -2.38 5.68
N ASP A 19 -9.71 -2.27 4.38
CA ASP A 19 -9.68 -3.41 3.47
C ASP A 19 -8.34 -4.13 3.52
N PHE A 20 -7.24 -3.38 3.56
CA PHE A 20 -5.91 -3.97 3.67
C PHE A 20 -5.73 -4.69 5.00
N GLU A 21 -6.12 -4.05 6.11
CA GLU A 21 -6.03 -4.66 7.44
C GLU A 21 -6.87 -5.92 7.53
N ARG A 22 -8.06 -5.90 6.94
CA ARG A 22 -8.94 -7.06 6.87
C ARG A 22 -8.32 -8.18 6.04
N GLU A 23 -7.67 -7.84 4.94
CA GLU A 23 -6.99 -8.82 4.09
C GLU A 23 -5.84 -9.48 4.83
N LEU A 24 -5.05 -8.73 5.59
CA LEU A 24 -3.99 -9.30 6.43
C LEU A 24 -4.57 -10.29 7.44
N THR A 25 -5.66 -9.92 8.11
CA THR A 25 -6.33 -10.79 9.07
C THR A 25 -6.85 -12.06 8.41
N ARG A 26 -7.41 -11.94 7.21
CA ARG A 26 -7.90 -13.08 6.44
C ARG A 26 -6.76 -14.07 6.11
N LEU A 27 -5.56 -13.53 5.88
CA LEU A 27 -4.38 -14.35 5.58
C LEU A 27 -3.72 -14.92 6.85
N GLY A 28 -4.28 -14.66 8.03
CA GLY A 28 -3.71 -15.12 9.29
C GLY A 28 -2.55 -14.26 9.78
N LEU A 29 -2.44 -13.03 9.28
CA LEU A 29 -1.37 -12.11 9.64
C LEU A 29 -1.87 -11.05 10.61
N ASP A 30 -0.99 -10.58 11.48
CA ASP A 30 -1.30 -9.53 12.45
C ASP A 30 -0.99 -8.17 11.82
N PRO A 31 -2.00 -7.32 11.59
CA PRO A 31 -1.77 -6.00 11.01
C PRO A 31 -0.75 -5.15 11.77
N SER A 32 -0.67 -5.29 13.10
CA SER A 32 0.27 -4.52 13.91
C SER A 32 1.74 -4.85 13.64
N LYS A 33 2.00 -5.93 12.90
CA LYS A 33 3.35 -6.35 12.52
C LYS A 33 3.78 -5.83 11.16
N PHE A 34 3.01 -4.91 10.57
CA PHE A 34 3.30 -4.37 9.25
C PHE A 34 3.40 -2.85 9.29
N LEU A 35 4.39 -2.34 8.58
CA LEU A 35 4.59 -0.92 8.34
C LEU A 35 4.25 -0.66 6.87
N VAL A 36 3.39 0.31 6.61
CA VAL A 36 3.05 0.71 5.24
C VAL A 36 3.37 2.18 5.06
N GLU A 37 4.31 2.47 4.17
CA GLU A 37 4.66 3.83 3.80
C GLU A 37 4.10 4.13 2.41
N VAL A 38 3.38 5.23 2.29
CA VAL A 38 2.84 5.70 1.02
C VAL A 38 3.66 6.91 0.57
N ARG A 39 4.15 6.88 -0.67
CA ARG A 39 4.89 7.99 -1.26
C ARG A 39 4.20 8.46 -2.52
N ARG A 40 3.79 9.71 -2.54
CA ARG A 40 3.16 10.31 -3.70
C ARG A 40 4.19 10.50 -4.82
N GLU A 41 3.85 10.06 -6.02
CA GLU A 41 4.68 10.35 -7.19
C GLU A 41 4.52 11.83 -7.57
N PRO A 42 5.58 12.46 -8.10
CA PRO A 42 5.48 13.83 -8.60
C PRO A 42 4.39 13.93 -9.67
N ASP A 43 3.58 14.99 -9.58
CA ASP A 43 2.57 15.26 -10.59
C ASP A 43 3.24 15.69 -11.89
N LEU A 44 3.22 14.80 -12.87
CA LEU A 44 3.62 15.16 -14.23
C LEU A 44 2.35 15.57 -14.97
N PRO A 45 2.30 16.79 -15.53
CA PRO A 45 1.14 17.19 -16.31
C PRO A 45 0.98 16.26 -17.50
N ARG A 46 -0.24 15.73 -17.63
CA ARG A 46 -0.59 14.94 -18.81
C ARG A 46 -0.96 15.85 -19.96
N ALA A 47 -0.75 15.37 -21.16
CA ALA A 47 -1.07 16.11 -22.38
C ALA A 47 -2.57 16.45 -22.48
N ASP A 48 -3.42 15.71 -21.80
CA ASP A 48 -4.87 15.94 -21.76
C ASP A 48 -5.32 16.86 -20.63
N GLY A 49 -4.36 17.39 -19.84
CA GLY A 49 -4.67 18.27 -18.71
C GLY A 49 -5.21 17.55 -17.47
N LEU A 50 -5.32 16.24 -17.49
CA LEU A 50 -5.79 15.46 -16.35
C LEU A 50 -4.62 15.10 -15.44
N HIS A 51 -4.84 15.28 -14.14
CA HIS A 51 -3.87 14.90 -13.12
C HIS A 51 -4.32 13.58 -12.49
N ALA A 52 -3.64 12.48 -12.81
CA ALA A 52 -3.86 11.23 -12.12
C ALA A 52 -3.00 11.20 -10.86
N VAL A 53 -3.62 10.99 -9.71
CA VAL A 53 -2.89 10.79 -8.46
C VAL A 53 -2.31 9.39 -8.49
N ARG A 54 -0.98 9.30 -8.47
CA ARG A 54 -0.26 8.02 -8.36
C ARG A 54 0.63 8.06 -7.14
N TYR A 55 0.78 6.90 -6.53
CA TYR A 55 1.65 6.77 -5.35
C TYR A 55 2.24 5.38 -5.32
N ASP A 56 3.39 5.27 -4.66
CA ASP A 56 4.01 3.99 -4.37
C ASP A 56 3.66 3.57 -2.95
N VAL A 57 3.42 2.29 -2.76
CA VAL A 57 3.11 1.72 -1.44
C VAL A 57 4.23 0.75 -1.08
N TYR A 58 4.93 1.02 0.02
CA TYR A 58 6.01 0.18 0.53
C TYR A 58 5.52 -0.55 1.77
N ILE A 59 5.51 -1.88 1.71
CA ILE A 59 5.04 -2.71 2.80
C ILE A 59 6.22 -3.47 3.40
N THR A 60 6.45 -3.28 4.70
CA THR A 60 7.54 -3.94 5.42
C THR A 60 6.95 -4.85 6.49
N ASP A 61 7.42 -6.09 6.53
CA ASP A 61 7.12 -7.03 7.61
C ASP A 61 8.08 -6.76 8.77
N LEU A 62 7.56 -6.23 9.87
CA LEU A 62 8.38 -5.83 11.01
C LEU A 62 9.00 -7.00 11.77
N GLU A 63 8.46 -8.21 11.61
CA GLU A 63 9.05 -9.42 12.20
C GLU A 63 10.22 -9.94 11.36
N HIS A 64 10.30 -9.55 10.10
CA HIS A 64 11.34 -9.99 9.19
C HIS A 64 11.92 -8.78 8.45
N PRO A 65 12.55 -7.81 9.19
CA PRO A 65 13.03 -6.58 8.59
C PRO A 65 14.21 -6.78 7.62
N ASP A 66 14.84 -7.95 7.66
CA ASP A 66 15.90 -8.34 6.75
C ASP A 66 15.37 -8.81 5.38
N ARG A 67 14.06 -9.02 5.26
CA ARG A 67 13.44 -9.35 3.97
C ARG A 67 13.18 -8.10 3.17
N ASP A 68 13.08 -8.28 1.87
CA ASP A 68 12.80 -7.17 0.97
C ASP A 68 11.43 -6.56 1.28
N THR A 69 11.40 -5.23 1.25
CA THR A 69 10.15 -4.50 1.34
C THR A 69 9.40 -4.65 0.02
N TRP A 70 8.12 -4.97 0.09
CA TRP A 70 7.29 -5.04 -1.11
C TRP A 70 6.96 -3.64 -1.58
N LYS A 71 7.27 -3.37 -2.84
CA LYS A 71 6.91 -2.10 -3.49
C LYS A 71 5.74 -2.34 -4.44
N LEU A 72 4.65 -1.65 -4.18
CA LEU A 72 3.42 -1.76 -4.96
C LEU A 72 3.04 -0.39 -5.51
N HIS A 73 2.23 -0.39 -6.55
CA HIS A 73 1.76 0.83 -7.18
C HIS A 73 0.28 1.03 -6.92
N GLY A 74 -0.07 2.22 -6.42
CA GLY A 74 -1.44 2.61 -6.19
C GLY A 74 -1.80 3.85 -7.01
N GLY A 75 -3.08 4.16 -7.05
CA GLY A 75 -3.61 5.31 -7.74
C GLY A 75 -4.83 4.96 -8.56
N HIS A 76 -5.17 5.83 -9.48
CA HIS A 76 -6.36 5.66 -10.30
C HIS A 76 -6.26 4.39 -11.17
N GLY A 77 -7.18 3.46 -10.97
CA GLY A 77 -7.22 2.20 -11.72
C GLY A 77 -6.28 1.11 -11.21
N GLU A 78 -5.49 1.37 -10.17
CA GLU A 78 -4.56 0.41 -9.61
C GLU A 78 -5.07 -0.14 -8.28
N ASN A 79 -5.02 -1.45 -8.12
CA ASN A 79 -5.39 -2.11 -6.86
C ASN A 79 -4.15 -2.74 -6.22
N TRP A 80 -3.48 -1.96 -5.36
CA TRP A 80 -2.25 -2.41 -4.72
C TRP A 80 -2.47 -3.55 -3.72
N ILE A 81 -3.66 -3.65 -3.13
CA ILE A 81 -3.99 -4.74 -2.20
C ILE A 81 -4.00 -6.08 -2.94
N ALA A 82 -4.60 -6.13 -4.13
CA ALA A 82 -4.59 -7.33 -4.96
C ALA A 82 -3.18 -7.67 -5.42
N GLN A 83 -2.35 -6.67 -5.73
CA GLN A 83 -0.94 -6.86 -6.07
C GLN A 83 -0.18 -7.49 -4.91
N PHE A 84 -0.41 -7.01 -3.69
CA PHE A 84 0.23 -7.57 -2.50
C PHE A 84 -0.11 -9.05 -2.31
N ASP A 85 -1.39 -9.39 -2.43
CA ASP A 85 -1.84 -10.78 -2.29
C ASP A 85 -1.17 -11.69 -3.32
N LYS A 86 -1.06 -11.22 -4.55
CA LYS A 86 -0.42 -11.94 -5.65
C LYS A 86 1.08 -12.19 -5.41
N ILE A 87 1.81 -11.16 -5.01
CA ILE A 87 3.25 -11.23 -4.77
C ILE A 87 3.55 -12.14 -3.59
N ARG A 88 2.75 -12.06 -2.56
CA ARG A 88 2.96 -12.81 -1.33
C ARG A 88 2.79 -14.32 -1.53
N ARG A 89 1.99 -14.72 -2.50
CA ARG A 89 1.72 -16.13 -2.77
C ARG A 89 2.85 -16.85 -3.53
N ARG A 90 3.83 -16.11 -4.00
CA ARG A 90 4.98 -16.68 -4.73
C ARG A 90 6.01 -17.28 -3.80
#